data_04b41ad9af250525a67ecf459a027415
#
_entry.id   04b41ad9af250525a67ecf459a027415
#
_cell.length_a   1.000
_cell.length_b   1.000
_cell.length_c   1.000
_cell.angle_alpha   90.00
_cell.angle_beta   90.00
_cell.angle_gamma   90.00
#
_symmetry.space_group_name_H-M   'P 1'
#
loop_
_entity.id
_entity.type
_entity.pdbx_description
1 polymer ?
#
loop_
_entity_poly.entity_id
_entity_poly.type
_entity_poly.pdbx_seq_one_letter_code
_entity_poly.pdbx_strand_id
1 'polypeptide(L)'
;DYGKAQENVTVAGVPHTFAWGGGHGAIPKYHAHGIFLVIDVTAYYPSLQKQFKIGYRVMDHPENFEFIHDSNIEFKRKGDKKARQPFKIMDNAISGQMKQPQSALYDPICINGQLLLLDLVEHLEPYCKLVQNNTDGIIVKLADYDRDFEKIDDVVWEWEQRTGMKMDFDTFMGDIYQKDVNNYFLVDR
;
A
#
# COMPACT_ATOMS: atom_id res chain seq x y z
N ASP A 1 -19.72 18.00 7.00
CA ASP A 1 -18.35 18.45 6.62
C ASP A 1 -17.53 17.23 6.22
N TYR A 2 -17.65 16.80 4.97
CA TYR A 2 -16.96 15.64 4.43
C TYR A 2 -15.44 15.68 4.63
N GLY A 3 -14.82 16.83 4.67
CA GLY A 3 -13.36 16.99 4.80
C GLY A 3 -12.75 16.81 6.19
N LYS A 4 -13.55 16.42 7.20
CA LYS A 4 -13.09 16.27 8.59
C LYS A 4 -13.42 14.91 9.20
N ALA A 5 -14.07 14.01 8.46
CA ALA A 5 -14.36 12.67 8.96
C ALA A 5 -13.05 11.91 9.14
N GLN A 6 -12.78 11.48 10.36
CA GLN A 6 -11.69 10.57 10.69
C GLN A 6 -12.10 9.64 11.82
N GLU A 7 -11.60 8.42 11.75
CA GLU A 7 -11.72 7.42 12.80
C GLU A 7 -10.35 7.06 13.35
N ASN A 8 -10.23 7.04 14.67
CA ASN A 8 -9.00 6.64 15.35
C ASN A 8 -9.25 5.32 16.06
N VAL A 9 -8.56 4.28 15.66
CA VAL A 9 -8.70 2.93 16.20
C VAL A 9 -7.33 2.30 16.40
N THR A 10 -7.27 1.24 17.20
CA THR A 10 -6.06 0.43 17.32
C THR A 10 -6.23 -0.84 16.50
N VAL A 11 -5.30 -1.09 15.57
CA VAL A 11 -5.26 -2.28 14.71
C VAL A 11 -3.93 -2.99 14.91
N ALA A 12 -3.93 -4.28 15.18
CA ALA A 12 -2.73 -5.09 15.46
C ALA A 12 -1.79 -4.43 16.49
N GLY A 13 -2.36 -3.81 17.52
CA GLY A 13 -1.64 -3.12 18.60
C GLY A 13 -1.04 -1.75 18.21
N VAL A 14 -1.31 -1.24 17.00
CA VAL A 14 -0.80 0.04 16.49
C VAL A 14 -1.94 1.06 16.38
N PRO A 15 -1.77 2.29 16.90
CA PRO A 15 -2.75 3.35 16.72
C PRO A 15 -2.84 3.77 15.25
N HIS A 16 -4.06 3.79 14.71
CA HIS A 16 -4.39 4.16 13.34
C HIS A 16 -5.34 5.34 13.29
N THR A 17 -5.18 6.14 12.27
CA THR A 17 -6.15 7.15 11.85
C THR A 17 -6.60 6.80 10.42
N PHE A 18 -7.89 6.54 10.28
CA PHE A 18 -8.57 6.42 8.98
C PHE A 18 -9.22 7.76 8.66
N ALA A 19 -8.77 8.37 7.61
CA ALA A 19 -9.21 9.71 7.22
C ALA A 19 -9.26 9.84 5.69
N TRP A 20 -9.65 11.01 5.24
CA TRP A 20 -9.58 11.34 3.83
C TRP A 20 -8.14 11.19 3.30
N GLY A 21 -7.99 10.42 2.26
CA GLY A 21 -6.71 10.18 1.58
C GLY A 21 -6.03 8.86 1.92
N GLY A 22 -6.35 8.22 3.02
CA GLY A 22 -5.78 6.92 3.37
C GLY A 22 -5.84 6.58 4.85
N GLY A 23 -5.49 5.34 5.17
CA GLY A 23 -5.27 4.88 6.53
C GLY A 23 -3.79 5.04 6.90
N HIS A 24 -3.52 5.57 8.08
CA HIS A 24 -2.17 5.76 8.59
C HIS A 24 -2.06 5.24 10.01
N GLY A 25 -1.11 4.35 10.26
CA GLY A 25 -0.84 3.84 11.58
C GLY A 25 0.66 3.67 11.79
N ALA A 26 1.15 4.03 12.97
CA ALA A 26 2.55 3.81 13.31
C ALA A 26 2.71 3.68 14.84
N ILE A 27 3.63 2.83 15.27
CA ILE A 27 4.08 2.85 16.66
C ILE A 27 4.82 4.17 16.88
N PRO A 28 4.35 5.06 17.76
CA PRO A 28 4.95 6.38 17.92
C PRO A 28 6.30 6.27 18.63
N LYS A 29 7.29 7.07 18.17
CA LYS A 29 8.63 7.14 18.78
C LYS A 29 9.26 5.76 18.98
N TYR A 30 9.23 4.95 17.92
CA TYR A 30 9.68 3.57 17.95
C TYR A 30 11.13 3.44 17.46
N HIS A 31 11.94 2.73 18.25
CA HIS A 31 13.27 2.27 17.87
C HIS A 31 13.39 0.79 18.20
N ALA A 32 13.82 -0.01 17.24
CA ALA A 32 14.05 -1.43 17.45
C ALA A 32 15.10 -1.96 16.49
N HIS A 33 15.84 -2.96 16.95
CA HIS A 33 16.69 -3.80 16.13
C HIS A 33 15.96 -5.08 15.75
N GLY A 34 16.19 -5.60 14.54
CA GLY A 34 15.62 -6.87 14.09
C GLY A 34 15.47 -7.00 12.59
N ILE A 35 14.53 -7.85 12.21
CA ILE A 35 14.20 -8.15 10.81
C ILE A 35 12.88 -7.45 10.47
N PHE A 36 12.92 -6.61 9.45
CA PHE A 36 11.76 -5.85 8.99
C PHE A 36 11.46 -6.18 7.53
N LEU A 37 10.18 -6.37 7.22
CA LEU A 37 9.69 -6.40 5.85
C LEU A 37 8.91 -5.12 5.57
N VAL A 38 9.27 -4.46 4.50
CA VAL A 38 8.46 -3.41 3.86
C VAL A 38 7.68 -4.08 2.76
N ILE A 39 6.36 -4.01 2.82
CA ILE A 39 5.43 -4.68 1.91
C ILE A 39 4.57 -3.60 1.28
N ASP A 40 4.81 -3.29 0.01
CA ASP A 40 4.16 -2.20 -0.71
C ASP A 40 3.32 -2.73 -1.88
N VAL A 41 2.11 -2.19 -2.06
CA VAL A 41 1.30 -2.52 -3.23
C VAL A 41 1.84 -1.81 -4.46
N THR A 42 2.14 -2.57 -5.49
CA THR A 42 2.63 -2.02 -6.76
C THR A 42 1.58 -1.13 -7.41
N ALA A 43 1.90 0.18 -7.58
CA ALA A 43 1.03 1.19 -8.17
C ALA A 43 -0.41 1.14 -7.60
N TYR A 44 -0.53 1.24 -6.28
CA TYR A 44 -1.74 0.88 -5.52
C TYR A 44 -3.04 1.43 -6.08
N TYR A 45 -3.20 2.76 -6.12
CA TYR A 45 -4.46 3.35 -6.56
C TYR A 45 -4.80 3.08 -8.02
N PRO A 46 -3.86 3.18 -8.98
CA PRO A 46 -4.10 2.73 -10.35
C PRO A 46 -4.50 1.25 -10.45
N SER A 47 -3.81 0.37 -9.71
CA SER A 47 -4.13 -1.06 -9.66
C SER A 47 -5.54 -1.31 -9.12
N LEU A 48 -5.90 -0.65 -8.03
CA LEU A 48 -7.23 -0.71 -7.43
C LEU A 48 -8.32 -0.23 -8.40
N GLN A 49 -8.10 0.92 -9.05
CA GLN A 49 -9.04 1.47 -10.04
C GLN A 49 -9.25 0.52 -11.21
N LYS A 50 -8.17 -0.11 -11.71
CA LYS A 50 -8.24 -1.08 -12.79
C LYS A 50 -9.01 -2.34 -12.36
N GLN A 51 -8.64 -2.94 -11.22
CA GLN A 51 -9.22 -4.20 -10.75
C GLN A 51 -10.72 -4.08 -10.46
N PHE A 52 -11.12 -3.00 -9.82
CA PHE A 52 -12.53 -2.78 -9.44
C PHE A 52 -13.30 -1.92 -10.45
N LYS A 53 -12.69 -1.58 -11.61
CA LYS A 53 -13.29 -0.75 -12.65
C LYS A 53 -13.81 0.60 -12.13
N ILE A 54 -13.14 1.15 -11.10
CA ILE A 54 -13.54 2.42 -10.51
C ILE A 54 -13.24 3.55 -11.47
N GLY A 55 -14.25 4.33 -11.81
CA GLY A 55 -14.13 5.46 -12.73
C GLY A 55 -14.31 5.14 -14.20
N TYR A 56 -14.42 3.87 -14.61
CA TYR A 56 -14.56 3.48 -16.01
C TYR A 56 -15.78 4.10 -16.70
N ARG A 57 -16.87 4.38 -15.95
CA ARG A 57 -18.08 5.00 -16.49
C ARG A 57 -17.91 6.48 -16.84
N VAL A 58 -16.86 7.13 -16.32
CA VAL A 58 -16.58 8.56 -16.59
C VAL A 58 -15.32 8.76 -17.44
N MET A 59 -14.69 7.67 -17.88
CA MET A 59 -13.60 7.69 -18.85
C MET A 59 -14.16 7.50 -20.25
N ASP A 60 -13.77 8.37 -21.19
CA ASP A 60 -14.12 8.19 -22.61
C ASP A 60 -13.43 6.96 -23.22
N HIS A 61 -12.21 6.67 -22.75
CA HIS A 61 -11.34 5.60 -23.26
C HIS A 61 -10.66 4.83 -22.11
N PRO A 62 -11.38 3.99 -21.34
CA PRO A 62 -10.79 3.23 -20.25
C PRO A 62 -9.67 2.26 -20.70
N GLU A 63 -9.72 1.79 -21.96
CA GLU A 63 -8.66 0.97 -22.55
C GLU A 63 -7.31 1.69 -22.62
N ASN A 64 -7.28 3.00 -22.77
CA ASN A 64 -6.04 3.78 -22.73
C ASN A 64 -5.45 3.83 -21.31
N PHE A 65 -6.30 3.93 -20.30
CA PHE A 65 -5.85 3.84 -18.90
C PHE A 65 -5.25 2.45 -18.61
N GLU A 66 -5.93 1.37 -19.04
CA GLU A 66 -5.43 0.00 -18.88
C GLU A 66 -4.07 -0.17 -19.58
N PHE A 67 -3.94 0.32 -20.82
CA PHE A 67 -2.67 0.25 -21.56
C PHE A 67 -1.53 0.99 -20.84
N ILE A 68 -1.79 2.19 -20.30
CA ILE A 68 -0.80 2.99 -19.57
C ILE A 68 -0.39 2.26 -18.29
N HIS A 69 -1.37 1.76 -17.54
CA HIS A 69 -1.13 1.03 -16.31
C HIS A 69 -0.34 -0.26 -16.55
N ASP A 70 -0.75 -1.07 -17.51
CA ASP A 70 -0.07 -2.33 -17.85
C ASP A 70 1.36 -2.11 -18.33
N SER A 71 1.58 -1.07 -19.14
CA SER A 71 2.92 -0.67 -19.56
C SER A 71 3.81 -0.26 -18.36
N ASN A 72 3.26 0.51 -17.40
CA ASN A 72 3.97 0.85 -16.17
C ASN A 72 4.40 -0.40 -15.39
N ILE A 73 3.49 -1.37 -15.21
CA ILE A 73 3.78 -2.62 -14.51
C ILE A 73 4.77 -3.48 -15.27
N GLU A 74 4.60 -3.63 -16.58
CA GLU A 74 5.49 -4.43 -17.43
C GLU A 74 6.93 -3.90 -17.42
N PHE A 75 7.13 -2.59 -17.59
CA PHE A 75 8.46 -1.99 -17.53
C PHE A 75 9.07 -2.05 -16.12
N LYS A 76 8.24 -1.99 -15.05
CA LYS A 76 8.70 -2.25 -13.69
C LYS A 76 9.28 -3.65 -13.57
N ARG A 77 8.54 -4.66 -14.06
CA ARG A 77 8.96 -6.07 -14.02
C ARG A 77 10.24 -6.33 -14.81
N LYS A 78 10.42 -5.63 -15.95
CA LYS A 78 11.64 -5.70 -16.78
C LYS A 78 12.83 -4.94 -16.19
N GLY A 79 12.64 -4.15 -15.14
CA GLY A 79 13.67 -3.28 -14.56
C GLY A 79 14.04 -2.08 -15.45
N ASP A 80 13.27 -1.81 -16.50
CA ASP A 80 13.53 -0.69 -17.42
C ASP A 80 12.96 0.62 -16.85
N LYS A 81 13.74 1.24 -15.98
CA LYS A 81 13.36 2.49 -15.32
C LYS A 81 13.13 3.65 -16.29
N LYS A 82 13.87 3.69 -17.42
CA LYS A 82 13.76 4.77 -18.41
C LYS A 82 12.48 4.67 -19.21
N ALA A 83 12.16 3.50 -19.74
CA ALA A 83 10.91 3.26 -20.46
C ALA A 83 9.67 3.36 -19.55
N ARG A 84 9.80 2.96 -18.28
CA ARG A 84 8.75 3.03 -17.28
C ARG A 84 8.33 4.46 -16.93
N GLN A 85 9.28 5.39 -16.85
CA GLN A 85 9.06 6.72 -16.26
C GLN A 85 7.85 7.48 -16.83
N PRO A 86 7.63 7.60 -18.15
CA PRO A 86 6.46 8.30 -18.68
C PRO A 86 5.15 7.61 -18.31
N PHE A 87 5.09 6.28 -18.35
CA PHE A 87 3.89 5.52 -17.98
C PHE A 87 3.56 5.67 -16.49
N LYS A 88 4.57 5.62 -15.60
CA LYS A 88 4.39 5.86 -14.16
C LYS A 88 3.80 7.25 -13.88
N ILE A 89 4.28 8.28 -14.58
CA ILE A 89 3.78 9.66 -14.40
C ILE A 89 2.33 9.75 -14.86
N MET A 90 2.01 9.22 -16.05
CA MET A 90 0.64 9.25 -16.58
C MET A 90 -0.33 8.45 -15.72
N ASP A 91 0.05 7.25 -15.30
CA ASP A 91 -0.73 6.37 -14.45
C ASP A 91 -1.10 7.05 -13.12
N ASN A 92 -0.12 7.65 -12.47
CA ASN A 92 -0.33 8.41 -11.24
C ASN A 92 -1.16 9.69 -11.46
N ALA A 93 -0.98 10.37 -12.60
CA ALA A 93 -1.73 11.59 -12.90
C ALA A 93 -3.22 11.31 -13.13
N ILE A 94 -3.55 10.27 -13.89
CA ILE A 94 -4.93 9.84 -14.13
C ILE A 94 -5.59 9.46 -12.79
N SER A 95 -4.91 8.62 -12.02
CA SER A 95 -5.40 8.17 -10.72
C SER A 95 -5.55 9.33 -9.73
N GLY A 96 -4.60 10.25 -9.71
CA GLY A 96 -4.63 11.43 -8.87
C GLY A 96 -5.77 12.38 -9.20
N GLN A 97 -6.13 12.54 -10.47
CA GLN A 97 -7.30 13.36 -10.87
C GLN A 97 -8.62 12.75 -10.38
N MET A 98 -8.77 11.43 -10.45
CA MET A 98 -9.96 10.75 -9.95
C MET A 98 -10.05 10.80 -8.42
N LYS A 99 -8.91 10.86 -7.76
CA LYS A 99 -8.77 10.96 -6.30
C LYS A 99 -8.81 12.43 -5.80
N GLN A 100 -9.42 13.35 -6.52
CA GLN A 100 -9.64 14.71 -6.01
C GLN A 100 -10.82 14.73 -5.04
N PRO A 101 -10.76 15.50 -3.93
CA PRO A 101 -11.81 15.55 -2.91
C PRO A 101 -13.21 15.89 -3.42
N GLN A 102 -13.31 16.63 -4.53
CA GLN A 102 -14.56 16.98 -5.19
C GLN A 102 -15.07 15.91 -6.16
N SER A 103 -14.29 14.87 -6.42
CA SER A 103 -14.70 13.78 -7.31
C SER A 103 -15.62 12.81 -6.57
N ALA A 104 -16.71 12.40 -7.23
CA ALA A 104 -17.56 11.30 -6.73
C ALA A 104 -16.84 9.95 -6.62
N LEU A 105 -15.63 9.84 -7.18
CA LEU A 105 -14.78 8.63 -7.13
C LEU A 105 -13.82 8.63 -5.95
N TYR A 106 -13.71 9.75 -5.22
CA TYR A 106 -12.78 9.87 -4.11
C TYR A 106 -13.04 8.84 -3.02
N ASP A 107 -14.28 8.80 -2.52
CA ASP A 107 -14.67 7.88 -1.46
C ASP A 107 -14.47 6.40 -1.86
N PRO A 108 -14.98 5.93 -3.02
CA PRO A 108 -14.75 4.55 -3.45
C PRO A 108 -13.27 4.18 -3.55
N ILE A 109 -12.41 5.07 -4.03
CA ILE A 109 -10.98 4.81 -4.15
C ILE A 109 -10.32 4.76 -2.76
N CYS A 110 -10.56 5.77 -1.93
CA CYS A 110 -9.88 5.88 -0.64
C CYS A 110 -10.38 4.84 0.37
N ILE A 111 -11.69 4.59 0.44
CA ILE A 111 -12.26 3.62 1.38
C ILE A 111 -11.83 2.20 1.01
N ASN A 112 -11.95 1.81 -0.26
CA ASN A 112 -11.51 0.47 -0.68
C ASN A 112 -10.00 0.28 -0.46
N GLY A 113 -9.18 1.31 -0.73
CA GLY A 113 -7.75 1.25 -0.44
C GLY A 113 -7.46 1.02 1.04
N GLN A 114 -8.13 1.72 1.94
CA GLN A 114 -7.97 1.53 3.38
C GLN A 114 -8.41 0.14 3.83
N LEU A 115 -9.57 -0.33 3.36
CA LEU A 115 -10.13 -1.63 3.75
C LEU A 115 -9.28 -2.80 3.27
N LEU A 116 -8.71 -2.73 2.07
CA LEU A 116 -7.86 -3.79 1.54
C LEU A 116 -6.52 -3.92 2.28
N LEU A 117 -5.92 -2.80 2.70
CA LEU A 117 -4.73 -2.87 3.54
C LEU A 117 -5.06 -3.30 4.98
N LEU A 118 -6.21 -2.90 5.51
CA LEU A 118 -6.69 -3.38 6.81
C LEU A 118 -6.88 -4.90 6.80
N ASP A 119 -7.54 -5.44 5.77
CA ASP A 119 -7.70 -6.89 5.56
C ASP A 119 -6.35 -7.61 5.54
N LEU A 120 -5.34 -7.06 4.83
CA LEU A 120 -3.99 -7.63 4.84
C LEU A 120 -3.38 -7.63 6.24
N VAL A 121 -3.46 -6.51 6.97
CA VAL A 121 -2.90 -6.39 8.33
C VAL A 121 -3.52 -7.39 9.28
N GLU A 122 -4.85 -7.57 9.24
CA GLU A 122 -5.57 -8.52 10.09
C GLU A 122 -5.15 -9.98 9.82
N HIS A 123 -4.89 -10.33 8.56
CA HIS A 123 -4.42 -11.68 8.21
C HIS A 123 -2.94 -11.90 8.56
N LEU A 124 -2.12 -10.85 8.60
CA LEU A 124 -0.70 -10.93 8.97
C LEU A 124 -0.45 -10.90 10.48
N GLU A 125 -1.39 -10.38 11.28
CA GLU A 125 -1.24 -10.21 12.73
C GLU A 125 -0.75 -11.46 13.47
N PRO A 126 -1.18 -12.71 13.13
CA PRO A 126 -0.70 -13.91 13.80
C PRO A 126 0.78 -14.25 13.57
N TYR A 127 1.40 -13.71 12.51
CA TYR A 127 2.73 -14.14 12.05
C TYR A 127 3.82 -13.09 12.23
N CYS A 128 3.44 -11.82 12.41
CA CYS A 128 4.41 -10.73 12.55
C CYS A 128 3.86 -9.60 13.43
N LYS A 129 4.74 -8.69 13.81
CA LYS A 129 4.37 -7.48 14.53
C LYS A 129 4.24 -6.32 13.55
N LEU A 130 3.05 -5.73 13.45
CA LEU A 130 2.87 -4.48 12.71
C LEU A 130 3.69 -3.36 13.37
N VAL A 131 4.42 -2.61 12.56
CA VAL A 131 5.20 -1.43 12.99
C VAL A 131 4.58 -0.17 12.42
N GLN A 132 4.19 -0.23 11.14
CA GLN A 132 3.62 0.90 10.43
C GLN A 132 2.66 0.41 9.34
N ASN A 133 1.59 1.18 9.16
CA ASN A 133 0.70 1.10 7.99
C ASN A 133 0.65 2.48 7.35
N ASN A 134 1.01 2.57 6.09
CA ASN A 134 0.91 3.78 5.29
C ASN A 134 -0.18 3.62 4.23
N THR A 135 -0.35 4.61 3.40
CA THR A 135 -1.40 4.69 2.37
C THR A 135 -1.38 3.54 1.36
N ASP A 136 -0.20 2.99 1.06
CA ASP A 136 0.06 2.02 -0.01
C ASP A 136 0.90 0.81 0.42
N GLY A 137 1.27 0.72 1.71
CA GLY A 137 2.09 -0.36 2.20
C GLY A 137 2.19 -0.42 3.71
N ILE A 138 2.86 -1.45 4.19
CA ILE A 138 3.06 -1.72 5.61
C ILE A 138 4.52 -2.05 5.91
N ILE A 139 4.91 -1.82 7.16
CA ILE A 139 6.18 -2.31 7.72
C ILE A 139 5.84 -3.27 8.86
N VAL A 140 6.36 -4.48 8.78
CA VAL A 140 6.21 -5.49 9.82
C VAL A 140 7.57 -5.94 10.33
N LYS A 141 7.62 -6.32 11.61
CA LYS A 141 8.80 -6.92 12.24
C LYS A 141 8.57 -8.41 12.42
N LEU A 142 9.54 -9.21 11.96
CA LEU A 142 9.57 -10.65 12.17
C LEU A 142 10.31 -10.98 13.46
N ALA A 143 9.91 -12.07 14.11
CA ALA A 143 10.67 -12.65 15.20
C ALA A 143 11.80 -13.54 14.68
N ASP A 144 11.55 -14.28 13.60
CA ASP A 144 12.48 -15.17 12.93
C ASP A 144 12.18 -15.22 11.44
N TYR A 145 13.19 -14.98 10.59
CA TYR A 145 12.99 -14.91 9.14
C TYR A 145 12.60 -16.25 8.54
N ASP A 146 13.36 -17.30 8.85
CA ASP A 146 13.17 -18.61 8.22
C ASP A 146 11.84 -19.25 8.59
N ARG A 147 11.35 -18.98 9.81
CA ARG A 147 10.07 -19.50 10.30
C ARG A 147 8.87 -18.68 9.82
N ASP A 148 8.99 -17.35 9.78
CA ASP A 148 7.84 -16.46 9.65
C ASP A 148 7.63 -16.00 8.20
N PHE A 149 8.69 -15.89 7.38
CA PHE A 149 8.62 -15.35 6.03
C PHE A 149 7.68 -16.16 5.12
N GLU A 150 7.79 -17.47 5.10
CA GLU A 150 6.94 -18.31 4.23
C GLU A 150 5.46 -18.11 4.53
N LYS A 151 5.09 -17.98 5.81
CA LYS A 151 3.69 -17.74 6.21
C LYS A 151 3.19 -16.35 5.80
N ILE A 152 4.07 -15.36 5.89
CA ILE A 152 3.76 -13.99 5.43
C ILE A 152 3.59 -13.95 3.92
N ASP A 153 4.48 -14.64 3.18
CA ASP A 153 4.41 -14.75 1.73
C ASP A 153 3.12 -15.45 1.28
N ASP A 154 2.71 -16.52 1.95
CA ASP A 154 1.44 -17.22 1.70
C ASP A 154 0.23 -16.28 1.90
N VAL A 155 0.19 -15.52 2.99
CA VAL A 155 -0.89 -14.54 3.27
C VAL A 155 -0.92 -13.45 2.20
N VAL A 156 0.24 -12.93 1.82
CA VAL A 156 0.35 -11.92 0.77
C VAL A 156 -0.07 -12.50 -0.58
N TRP A 157 0.36 -13.72 -0.91
CA TRP A 157 -0.05 -14.40 -2.13
C TRP A 157 -1.57 -14.59 -2.19
N GLU A 158 -2.22 -15.04 -1.12
CA GLU A 158 -3.67 -15.16 -1.05
C GLU A 158 -4.37 -13.81 -1.26
N TRP A 159 -3.85 -12.76 -0.62
CA TRP A 159 -4.35 -11.40 -0.81
C TRP A 159 -4.21 -10.94 -2.27
N GLU A 160 -3.08 -11.21 -2.91
CA GLU A 160 -2.87 -10.94 -4.34
C GLU A 160 -3.87 -11.67 -5.23
N GLN A 161 -4.18 -12.95 -4.92
CA GLN A 161 -5.18 -13.72 -5.69
C GLN A 161 -6.58 -13.15 -5.53
N ARG A 162 -6.96 -12.75 -4.32
CA ARG A 162 -8.29 -12.18 -4.04
C ARG A 162 -8.46 -10.79 -4.64
N THR A 163 -7.44 -9.97 -4.65
CA THR A 163 -7.52 -8.58 -5.08
C THR A 163 -7.09 -8.35 -6.53
N GLY A 164 -6.32 -9.27 -7.12
CA GLY A 164 -5.71 -9.12 -8.44
C GLY A 164 -4.56 -8.10 -8.49
N MET A 165 -4.18 -7.52 -7.35
CA MET A 165 -3.05 -6.59 -7.24
C MET A 165 -1.76 -7.33 -6.89
N LYS A 166 -0.62 -6.63 -6.97
CA LYS A 166 0.71 -7.19 -6.70
C LYS A 166 1.43 -6.43 -5.61
N MET A 167 2.17 -7.18 -4.80
CA MET A 167 3.00 -6.65 -3.73
C MET A 167 4.49 -6.73 -4.08
N ASP A 168 5.24 -5.77 -3.56
CA ASP A 168 6.70 -5.76 -3.57
C ASP A 168 7.19 -5.95 -2.12
N PHE A 169 8.30 -6.67 -1.96
CA PHE A 169 8.94 -6.90 -0.67
C PHE A 169 10.34 -6.31 -0.67
N ASP A 170 10.65 -5.54 0.37
CA ASP A 170 12.02 -5.17 0.73
C ASP A 170 12.33 -5.67 2.15
N THR A 171 13.43 -6.41 2.31
CA THR A 171 13.86 -6.94 3.60
C THR A 171 15.01 -6.12 4.16
N PHE A 172 14.92 -5.74 5.43
CA PHE A 172 15.94 -5.02 6.17
C PHE A 172 16.33 -5.79 7.43
N MET A 173 17.62 -6.00 7.63
CA MET A 173 18.18 -6.62 8.84
C MET A 173 19.01 -5.59 9.59
N GLY A 174 18.43 -4.92 10.59
CA GLY A 174 19.11 -3.84 11.30
C GLY A 174 18.18 -3.03 12.18
N ASP A 175 18.28 -1.73 12.13
CA ASP A 175 17.57 -0.84 13.04
C ASP A 175 16.52 -0.01 12.31
N ILE A 176 15.33 0.11 12.91
CA ILE A 176 14.33 1.09 12.53
C ILE A 176 14.31 2.24 13.54
N TYR A 177 14.30 3.47 13.05
CA TYR A 177 14.07 4.69 13.81
C TYR A 177 12.84 5.37 13.27
N GLN A 178 11.77 5.40 14.04
CA GLN A 178 10.48 5.92 13.62
C GLN A 178 9.93 6.93 14.64
N LYS A 179 9.68 8.14 14.18
CA LYS A 179 8.96 9.14 14.96
C LYS A 179 7.45 8.97 14.76
N ASP A 180 7.04 8.87 13.51
CA ASP A 180 5.66 8.71 13.05
C ASP A 180 5.66 8.08 11.64
N VAL A 181 4.48 7.91 11.04
CA VAL A 181 4.29 7.26 9.73
C VAL A 181 5.06 7.93 8.57
N ASN A 182 5.32 9.23 8.64
CA ASN A 182 6.01 9.99 7.60
C ASN A 182 7.48 10.27 7.91
N ASN A 183 7.92 10.00 9.14
CA ASN A 183 9.26 10.32 9.62
C ASN A 183 9.90 9.07 10.22
N TYR A 184 10.51 8.28 9.37
CA TYR A 184 11.25 7.07 9.75
C TYR A 184 12.39 6.79 8.79
N PHE A 185 13.33 5.96 9.21
CA PHE A 185 14.34 5.35 8.36
C PHE A 185 14.75 3.98 8.90
N LEU A 186 15.15 3.13 7.99
CA LEU A 186 15.70 1.80 8.24
C LEU A 186 17.19 1.82 7.93
N VAL A 187 17.98 1.22 8.81
CA VAL A 187 19.42 1.05 8.63
C VAL A 187 19.70 -0.43 8.51
N ASP A 188 20.12 -0.85 7.32
CA ASP A 188 20.56 -2.22 7.06
C ASP A 188 21.99 -2.41 7.60
N ARG A 189 22.28 -3.55 8.24
CA ARG A 189 23.59 -3.86 8.82
C ARG A 189 24.07 -5.23 8.46
#